data_745d2322d45479719fff532ec11b8999
#
_entry.id   745d2322d45479719fff532ec11b8999
#
_cell.length_a   1.000
_cell.length_b   1.000
_cell.length_c   1.000
_cell.angle_alpha   90.00
_cell.angle_beta   90.00
_cell.angle_gamma   90.00
#
_symmetry.space_group_name_H-M   'P 1'
#
loop_
_entity.id
_entity.type
_entity.pdbx_description
1 polymer ?
#
loop_
_entity_poly.entity_id
_entity_poly.type
_entity_poly.pdbx_seq_one_letter_code
_entity_poly.pdbx_strand_id
1 'polypeptide(L)'
;MAHVWYEAGNEHNPADPFGRLTLEVESDGEVRLARHSRDGAEAWTARVEPAFLDDLAAALRTAGFPRVPSIMPQPDEAVRDLRITGSGAVLLPWYDAAELPGYADAFALLDGVVAQVTGLDLRVAPPRSPATDIVRVGSVS
;
A
#
# COMPACT_ATOMS: atom_id res chain seq x y z
N MET A 1 -15.31 6.45 0.71
CA MET A 1 -14.62 5.20 1.03
C MET A 1 -14.25 5.20 2.50
N ALA A 2 -14.45 4.08 3.18
CA ALA A 2 -14.07 3.95 4.58
C ALA A 2 -12.55 3.82 4.73
N HIS A 3 -12.08 3.57 5.95
CA HIS A 3 -10.67 3.41 6.29
C HIS A 3 -10.02 2.31 5.43
N VAL A 4 -8.90 2.66 4.80
CA VAL A 4 -8.08 1.75 3.99
C VAL A 4 -6.84 1.39 4.77
N TRP A 5 -6.55 0.09 4.89
CA TRP A 5 -5.34 -0.42 5.50
C TRP A 5 -4.61 -1.29 4.47
N TYR A 6 -3.35 -0.97 4.20
CA TYR A 6 -2.54 -1.68 3.23
C TYR A 6 -1.20 -2.01 3.84
N GLU A 7 -0.85 -3.29 3.84
CA GLU A 7 0.45 -3.77 4.32
C GLU A 7 1.13 -4.56 3.21
N ALA A 8 2.41 -4.28 3.00
CA ALA A 8 3.16 -4.90 1.92
C ALA A 8 4.61 -5.14 2.32
N GLY A 9 5.23 -6.15 1.72
CA GLY A 9 6.61 -6.51 1.92
C GLY A 9 6.79 -7.69 2.86
N ASN A 10 8.03 -7.92 3.27
CA ASN A 10 8.38 -9.03 4.15
C ASN A 10 9.60 -8.62 5.01
N GLU A 11 9.36 -8.24 6.25
CA GLU A 11 10.42 -7.80 7.17
C GLU A 11 11.37 -8.95 7.58
N HIS A 12 10.92 -10.19 7.42
CA HIS A 12 11.71 -11.38 7.78
C HIS A 12 12.65 -11.84 6.66
N ASN A 13 12.51 -11.31 5.47
CA ASN A 13 13.39 -11.60 4.36
C ASN A 13 14.57 -10.63 4.37
N PRO A 14 15.79 -11.09 4.72
CA PRO A 14 16.96 -10.19 4.77
C PRO A 14 17.36 -9.61 3.41
N ALA A 15 16.87 -10.19 2.32
CA ALA A 15 17.09 -9.67 0.97
C ALA A 15 16.10 -8.58 0.57
N ASP A 16 15.03 -8.35 1.36
CA ASP A 16 14.05 -7.31 1.09
C ASP A 16 14.51 -5.99 1.74
N PRO A 17 14.95 -5.01 0.94
CA PRO A 17 15.45 -3.74 1.49
C PRO A 17 14.33 -2.87 2.06
N PHE A 18 13.07 -3.13 1.70
CA PHE A 18 11.94 -2.29 2.11
C PHE A 18 11.37 -2.71 3.46
N GLY A 19 11.57 -3.98 3.87
CA GLY A 19 10.96 -4.51 5.07
C GLY A 19 9.44 -4.64 4.91
N ARG A 20 8.70 -4.23 5.92
CA ARG A 20 7.24 -4.24 5.92
C ARG A 20 6.71 -2.81 5.99
N LEU A 21 5.85 -2.48 5.05
CA LEU A 21 5.21 -1.17 4.96
C LEU A 21 3.74 -1.31 5.36
N THR A 22 3.26 -0.40 6.22
CA THR A 22 1.86 -0.33 6.62
C THR A 22 1.34 1.07 6.31
N LEU A 23 0.40 1.15 5.38
CA LEU A 23 -0.22 2.40 4.95
C LEU A 23 -1.67 2.42 5.39
N GLU A 24 -2.08 3.48 6.07
CA GLU A 24 -3.46 3.71 6.44
C GLU A 24 -3.95 5.02 5.83
N VAL A 25 -5.11 4.98 5.19
CA VAL A 25 -5.75 6.16 4.61
C VAL A 25 -7.16 6.28 5.17
N GLU A 26 -7.42 7.38 5.86
CA GLU A 26 -8.73 7.66 6.41
C GLU A 26 -9.66 8.25 5.34
N SER A 27 -10.96 8.20 5.60
CA SER A 27 -11.97 8.71 4.67
C SER A 27 -11.86 10.22 4.41
N ASP A 28 -11.22 10.96 5.32
CA ASP A 28 -10.98 12.40 5.19
C ASP A 28 -9.68 12.74 4.44
N GLY A 29 -8.93 11.71 4.01
CA GLY A 29 -7.66 11.89 3.30
C GLY A 29 -6.43 11.90 4.18
N GLU A 30 -6.56 11.74 5.49
CA GLU A 30 -5.40 11.61 6.37
C GLU A 30 -4.66 10.31 6.10
N VAL A 31 -3.34 10.41 5.96
CA VAL A 31 -2.45 9.27 5.67
C VAL A 31 -1.50 9.07 6.83
N ARG A 32 -1.37 7.82 7.25
CA ARG A 32 -0.33 7.37 8.19
C ARG A 32 0.42 6.23 7.53
N LEU A 33 1.75 6.32 7.55
CA LEU A 33 2.62 5.32 6.95
C LEU A 33 3.70 4.93 7.95
N ALA A 34 3.91 3.65 8.11
CA ALA A 34 5.00 3.11 8.92
C ALA A 34 5.79 2.10 8.12
N ARG A 35 7.10 2.06 8.35
CA ARG A 35 8.02 1.09 7.77
C ARG A 35 8.77 0.39 8.88
N HIS A 36 8.74 -0.93 8.86
CA HIS A 36 9.50 -1.78 9.77
C HIS A 36 10.54 -2.56 8.97
N SER A 37 11.80 -2.40 9.32
CA SER A 37 12.90 -3.14 8.72
C SER A 37 13.84 -3.61 9.83
N ARG A 38 14.84 -4.40 9.46
CA ARG A 38 15.83 -4.84 10.43
C ARG A 38 16.69 -3.69 10.98
N ASP A 39 16.67 -2.52 10.32
CA ASP A 39 17.39 -1.33 10.75
C ASP A 39 16.57 -0.45 11.70
N GLY A 40 15.31 -0.81 11.96
CA GLY A 40 14.43 -0.08 12.85
C GLY A 40 13.07 0.24 12.24
N ALA A 41 12.38 1.22 12.81
CA ALA A 41 11.06 1.64 12.37
C ALA A 41 11.07 3.14 12.07
N GLU A 42 10.30 3.52 11.05
CA GLU A 42 10.09 4.92 10.66
C GLU A 42 8.59 5.15 10.47
N ALA A 43 8.15 6.37 10.67
CA ALA A 43 6.74 6.74 10.52
C ALA A 43 6.59 8.12 9.88
N TRP A 44 5.52 8.28 9.09
CA TRP A 44 5.18 9.53 8.41
C TRP A 44 3.69 9.77 8.50
N THR A 45 3.32 11.05 8.39
CA THR A 45 1.94 11.46 8.12
C THR A 45 1.92 12.25 6.82
N ALA A 46 0.77 12.24 6.15
CA ALA A 46 0.55 12.99 4.93
C ALA A 46 -0.95 13.16 4.69
N ARG A 47 -1.32 13.76 3.58
CA ARG A 47 -2.71 13.87 3.14
C ARG A 47 -2.81 13.53 1.67
N VAL A 48 -3.95 12.97 1.28
CA VAL A 48 -4.31 12.75 -0.13
C VAL A 48 -5.61 13.48 -0.44
N GLU A 49 -5.78 13.87 -1.70
CA GLU A 49 -7.00 14.51 -2.16
C GLU A 49 -8.15 13.50 -2.28
N PRO A 50 -9.42 13.96 -2.18
CA PRO A 50 -10.57 13.08 -2.39
C PRO A 50 -10.53 12.32 -3.71
N ALA A 51 -9.97 12.91 -4.77
CA ALA A 51 -9.82 12.25 -6.06
C ALA A 51 -8.99 10.97 -5.98
N PHE A 52 -7.99 10.90 -5.10
CA PHE A 52 -7.20 9.69 -4.89
C PHE A 52 -8.08 8.54 -4.40
N LEU A 53 -8.95 8.81 -3.41
CA LEU A 53 -9.86 7.79 -2.88
C LEU A 53 -10.89 7.37 -3.92
N ASP A 54 -11.37 8.29 -4.74
CA ASP A 54 -12.30 7.97 -5.84
C ASP A 54 -11.64 7.09 -6.90
N ASP A 55 -10.40 7.39 -7.26
CA ASP A 55 -9.62 6.59 -8.22
C ASP A 55 -9.35 5.19 -7.67
N LEU A 56 -9.00 5.09 -6.39
CA LEU A 56 -8.79 3.80 -5.72
C LEU A 56 -10.07 2.98 -5.71
N ALA A 57 -11.19 3.59 -5.36
CA ALA A 57 -12.50 2.93 -5.35
C ALA A 57 -12.87 2.43 -6.75
N ALA A 58 -12.63 3.22 -7.79
CA ALA A 58 -12.91 2.83 -9.17
C ALA A 58 -12.04 1.63 -9.59
N ALA A 59 -10.76 1.63 -9.25
CA ALA A 59 -9.85 0.52 -9.55
C ALA A 59 -10.31 -0.77 -8.86
N LEU A 60 -10.70 -0.68 -7.60
CA LEU A 60 -11.19 -1.82 -6.84
C LEU A 60 -12.50 -2.37 -7.36
N ARG A 61 -13.42 -1.51 -7.84
CA ARG A 61 -14.63 -1.95 -8.51
C ARG A 61 -14.31 -2.72 -9.80
N THR A 62 -13.37 -2.23 -10.59
CA THR A 62 -12.91 -2.92 -11.79
C THR A 62 -12.32 -4.28 -11.48
N ALA A 63 -11.59 -4.38 -10.37
CA ALA A 63 -11.00 -5.64 -9.91
C ALA A 63 -12.03 -6.64 -9.39
N GLY A 64 -13.23 -6.18 -9.00
CA GLY A 64 -14.24 -7.00 -8.35
C GLY A 64 -13.97 -7.20 -6.86
N PHE A 65 -13.20 -6.30 -6.23
CA PHE A 65 -12.85 -6.39 -4.80
C PHE A 65 -14.09 -6.73 -3.94
N PRO A 66 -14.01 -7.68 -2.99
CA PRO A 66 -12.82 -8.40 -2.50
C PRO A 66 -12.56 -9.76 -3.18
N ARG A 67 -13.02 -9.97 -4.39
CA ARG A 67 -12.80 -11.23 -5.12
C ARG A 67 -11.37 -11.30 -5.66
N VAL A 68 -10.74 -12.45 -5.46
CA VAL A 68 -9.40 -12.74 -5.98
C VAL A 68 -9.36 -14.16 -6.54
N PRO A 69 -8.48 -14.42 -7.54
CA PRO A 69 -8.20 -15.80 -7.97
C PRO A 69 -7.59 -16.60 -6.83
N SER A 70 -7.68 -17.92 -6.90
CA SER A 70 -7.06 -18.82 -5.92
C SER A 70 -5.54 -18.86 -6.14
N ILE A 71 -4.85 -17.88 -5.59
CA ILE A 71 -3.39 -17.79 -5.63
C ILE A 71 -2.87 -17.92 -4.21
N MET A 72 -1.98 -18.88 -3.99
CA MET A 72 -1.37 -19.10 -2.67
C MET A 72 0.02 -18.46 -2.64
N PRO A 73 0.30 -17.54 -1.68
CA PRO A 73 1.65 -17.05 -1.48
C PRO A 73 2.60 -18.19 -1.10
N GLN A 74 3.81 -18.14 -1.64
CA GLN A 74 4.86 -19.09 -1.25
C GLN A 74 5.45 -18.66 0.09
N PRO A 75 6.06 -19.59 0.87
CA PRO A 75 6.79 -19.22 2.07
C PRO A 75 7.84 -18.15 1.76
N ASP A 76 7.96 -17.16 2.65
CA ASP A 76 8.90 -16.03 2.53
C ASP A 76 8.68 -15.11 1.31
N GLU A 77 7.58 -15.28 0.58
CA GLU A 77 7.22 -14.39 -0.51
C GLU A 77 6.65 -13.08 0.04
N ALA A 78 7.05 -11.96 -0.56
CA ALA A 78 6.43 -10.68 -0.25
C ALA A 78 4.96 -10.68 -0.69
N VAL A 79 4.09 -10.13 0.14
CA VAL A 79 2.64 -10.12 -0.10
C VAL A 79 2.10 -8.70 -0.04
N ARG A 80 0.90 -8.52 -0.59
CA ARG A 80 0.09 -7.32 -0.48
C ARG A 80 -1.19 -7.68 0.26
N ASP A 81 -1.42 -7.05 1.40
CA ASP A 81 -2.60 -7.24 2.24
C ASP A 81 -3.39 -5.94 2.25
N LEU A 82 -4.57 -5.95 1.66
CA LEU A 82 -5.44 -4.78 1.56
C LEU A 82 -6.74 -5.04 2.28
N ARG A 83 -7.09 -4.16 3.22
CA ARG A 83 -8.32 -4.23 3.99
C ARG A 83 -9.05 -2.89 3.92
N ILE A 84 -10.33 -2.95 3.64
CA ILE A 84 -11.20 -1.76 3.66
C ILE A 84 -12.34 -2.03 4.63
N THR A 85 -12.42 -1.23 5.67
CA THR A 85 -13.42 -1.37 6.72
C THR A 85 -14.83 -1.40 6.14
N GLY A 86 -15.59 -2.44 6.45
CA GLY A 86 -16.95 -2.63 5.97
C GLY A 86 -17.08 -3.17 4.55
N SER A 87 -15.97 -3.35 3.82
CA SER A 87 -16.00 -3.79 2.42
C SER A 87 -15.31 -5.13 2.17
N GLY A 88 -14.28 -5.45 2.92
CA GLY A 88 -13.59 -6.73 2.80
C GLY A 88 -12.07 -6.62 2.85
N ALA A 89 -11.40 -7.73 2.55
CA ALA A 89 -9.96 -7.83 2.57
C ALA A 89 -9.46 -8.79 1.48
N VAL A 90 -8.25 -8.53 0.97
CA VAL A 90 -7.57 -9.42 0.03
C VAL A 90 -6.11 -9.57 0.42
N LEU A 91 -5.56 -10.75 0.19
CA LEU A 91 -4.14 -11.06 0.38
C LEU A 91 -3.62 -11.66 -0.92
N LEU A 92 -2.63 -11.03 -1.54
CA LEU A 92 -2.09 -11.44 -2.83
C LEU A 92 -0.57 -11.45 -2.80
N PRO A 93 0.07 -12.41 -3.52
CA PRO A 93 1.51 -12.33 -3.76
C PRO A 93 1.88 -11.02 -4.47
N TRP A 94 3.02 -10.45 -4.10
CA TRP A 94 3.44 -9.13 -4.56
C TRP A 94 3.42 -8.98 -6.09
N TYR A 95 4.05 -9.92 -6.79
CA TYR A 95 4.18 -9.84 -8.24
C TYR A 95 2.90 -10.22 -8.98
N ASP A 96 2.16 -11.22 -8.48
CA ASP A 96 0.92 -11.67 -9.10
C ASP A 96 -0.15 -10.58 -9.08
N ALA A 97 -0.20 -9.79 -8.01
CA ALA A 97 -1.14 -8.69 -7.89
C ALA A 97 -0.99 -7.66 -9.01
N ALA A 98 0.24 -7.44 -9.51
CA ALA A 98 0.52 -6.50 -10.58
C ALA A 98 0.01 -6.96 -11.95
N GLU A 99 -0.40 -8.21 -12.07
CA GLU A 99 -0.93 -8.78 -13.32
C GLU A 99 -2.46 -8.89 -13.33
N LEU A 100 -3.11 -8.60 -12.22
CA LEU A 100 -4.55 -8.71 -12.10
C LEU A 100 -5.24 -7.39 -12.46
N PRO A 101 -6.17 -7.39 -13.45
CA PRO A 101 -6.86 -6.16 -13.84
C PRO A 101 -7.59 -5.50 -12.66
N GLY A 102 -7.47 -4.18 -12.56
CA GLY A 102 -8.04 -3.42 -11.45
C GLY A 102 -7.18 -3.46 -10.19
N TYR A 103 -6.74 -4.62 -9.74
CA TYR A 103 -5.82 -4.74 -8.61
C TYR A 103 -4.47 -4.10 -8.93
N ALA A 104 -3.94 -4.30 -10.13
CA ALA A 104 -2.70 -3.66 -10.55
C ALA A 104 -2.79 -2.14 -10.44
N ASP A 105 -3.89 -1.55 -10.87
CA ASP A 105 -4.12 -0.10 -10.78
C ASP A 105 -4.27 0.36 -9.34
N ALA A 106 -5.03 -0.39 -8.52
CA ALA A 106 -5.23 -0.06 -7.11
C ALA A 106 -3.90 -0.08 -6.34
N PHE A 107 -3.11 -1.12 -6.53
CA PHE A 107 -1.82 -1.23 -5.84
C PHE A 107 -0.81 -0.22 -6.37
N ALA A 108 -0.85 0.14 -7.66
CA ALA A 108 -0.01 1.21 -8.21
C ALA A 108 -0.32 2.56 -7.53
N LEU A 109 -1.59 2.85 -7.27
CA LEU A 109 -1.99 4.06 -6.54
C LEU A 109 -1.44 4.05 -5.11
N LEU A 110 -1.59 2.94 -4.40
CA LEU A 110 -1.11 2.81 -3.02
C LEU A 110 0.42 2.85 -2.94
N ASP A 111 1.11 2.12 -3.82
CA ASP A 111 2.56 2.11 -3.88
C ASP A 111 3.12 3.49 -4.28
N GLY A 112 2.38 4.23 -5.11
CA GLY A 112 2.75 5.59 -5.47
C GLY A 112 2.79 6.52 -4.26
N VAL A 113 1.82 6.40 -3.36
CA VAL A 113 1.82 7.15 -2.08
C VAL A 113 3.00 6.73 -1.23
N VAL A 114 3.24 5.42 -1.10
CA VAL A 114 4.38 4.91 -0.31
C VAL A 114 5.70 5.45 -0.86
N ALA A 115 5.92 5.35 -2.17
CA ALA A 115 7.14 5.82 -2.81
C ALA A 115 7.34 7.33 -2.63
N GLN A 116 6.27 8.11 -2.77
CA GLN A 116 6.32 9.56 -2.61
C GLN A 116 6.67 9.96 -1.17
N VAL A 117 6.01 9.32 -0.20
CA VAL A 117 6.19 9.67 1.21
C VAL A 117 7.54 9.21 1.74
N THR A 118 7.98 8.02 1.39
CA THR A 118 9.24 7.45 1.91
C THR A 118 10.46 7.79 1.07
N GLY A 119 10.28 8.17 -0.18
CA GLY A 119 11.37 8.32 -1.14
C GLY A 119 11.97 7.01 -1.63
N LEU A 120 11.37 5.87 -1.28
CA LEU A 120 11.85 4.57 -1.72
C LEU A 120 11.43 4.29 -3.17
N ASP A 121 12.34 3.67 -3.92
CA ASP A 121 12.05 3.22 -5.27
C ASP A 121 11.38 1.84 -5.22
N LEU A 122 10.07 1.81 -5.41
CA LEU A 122 9.30 0.57 -5.48
C LEU A 122 9.13 0.08 -6.91
N ARG A 123 9.88 0.65 -7.86
CA ARG A 123 9.77 0.36 -9.28
C ARG A 123 8.36 0.63 -9.84
N VAL A 124 7.66 1.55 -9.21
CA VAL A 124 6.35 2.01 -9.64
C VAL A 124 6.49 3.48 -9.97
N ALA A 125 6.16 3.86 -11.20
CA ALA A 125 6.09 5.27 -11.55
C ALA A 125 4.72 5.78 -11.12
N PRO A 126 4.61 6.62 -10.10
CA PRO A 126 3.32 7.18 -9.74
C PRO A 126 2.81 8.05 -10.88
N PRO A 127 1.55 7.88 -11.31
CA PRO A 127 1.00 8.69 -12.39
C PRO A 127 0.93 10.17 -12.05
N ARG A 128 0.97 10.50 -10.79
CA ARG A 128 1.00 11.86 -10.23
C ARG A 128 1.41 11.78 -8.76
N SER A 129 1.70 12.91 -8.17
CA SER A 129 2.08 13.00 -6.75
C SER A 129 0.83 13.25 -5.90
N PRO A 130 0.12 12.21 -5.44
CA PRO A 130 -1.17 12.38 -4.75
C PRO A 130 -1.06 12.89 -3.32
N ALA A 131 0.08 12.70 -2.66
CA ALA A 131 0.23 13.07 -1.27
C ALA A 131 0.77 14.49 -1.10
N THR A 132 0.25 15.18 -0.09
CA THR A 132 0.70 16.51 0.33
C THR A 132 0.94 16.49 1.85
N ASP A 133 1.51 17.57 2.38
CA ASP A 133 1.75 17.73 3.83
C ASP A 133 2.52 16.55 4.45
N ILE A 134 3.51 16.06 3.71
CA ILE A 134 4.31 14.92 4.14
C ILE A 134 5.21 15.31 5.31
N VAL A 135 5.07 14.65 6.45
CA VAL A 135 5.85 14.90 7.66
C VAL A 135 6.38 13.58 8.20
N ARG A 136 7.68 13.51 8.42
CA ARG A 136 8.26 12.38 9.13
C ARG A 136 8.00 12.56 10.62
N VAL A 137 7.28 11.62 11.23
CA VAL A 137 6.82 11.73 12.62
C VAL A 137 7.88 11.22 13.59
N GLY A 138 8.70 10.24 13.18
CA GLY A 138 9.75 9.71 14.02
C GLY A 138 10.45 8.52 13.40
N SER A 139 11.59 8.14 14.02
CA SER A 139 12.25 6.89 13.72
C SER A 139 12.62 6.22 15.03
N VAL A 140 12.41 4.90 15.09
CA VAL A 140 12.72 4.06 16.25
C VAL A 140 13.66 2.98 15.76
N SER A 141 14.84 2.94 16.31
CA SER A 141 15.85 1.92 15.97
C SER A 141 15.87 0.80 17.01
#